data_a42067954ee65c5630b28861f2e5219a
#
_entry.id   a42067954ee65c5630b28861f2e5219a
#
_cell.length_a   1.000
_cell.length_b   1.000
_cell.length_c   1.000
_cell.angle_alpha   90.00
_cell.angle_beta   90.00
_cell.angle_gamma   90.00
#
_symmetry.space_group_name_H-M   'P 1'
#
loop_
_entity.id
_entity.type
_entity.pdbx_description
1 polymer ?
#
loop_
_entity_poly.entity_id
_entity_poly.type
_entity_poly.pdbx_seq_one_letter_code
_entity_poly.pdbx_strand_id
1 'polypeptide(L)'
;IAKNIKLNIPLISAAMDTVTEHRLAITMAQLGGIGVLHKNFSIKEQASEVKKVKKFEAGMVVNPVTIKPDQSLGDAFKLMEKNKISGIPVVEGLKNKLVGILTNRDVRFANDLNQTVSALMTKNVITVRENVSKEEARKLLHQHRIEKLVVVDEDGYCVGLITVKDIEKSQNHPDACKDEQGRLRVAAATGV
;
A
#
# COMPACT_ATOMS: atom_id res chain seq x y z
N ILE A 1 -16.18 0.57 -21.20
CA ILE A 1 -16.92 1.70 -20.60
C ILE A 1 -16.43 3.01 -21.21
N ALA A 2 -15.15 3.20 -21.31
CA ALA A 2 -14.52 4.31 -22.02
C ALA A 2 -13.41 3.78 -22.92
N LYS A 3 -12.91 4.60 -23.85
CA LYS A 3 -11.96 4.19 -24.90
C LYS A 3 -10.75 3.38 -24.36
N ASN A 4 -10.30 3.69 -23.16
CA ASN A 4 -9.10 3.08 -22.55
C ASN A 4 -9.39 2.32 -21.23
N ILE A 5 -10.66 2.06 -20.90
CA ILE A 5 -11.05 1.34 -19.69
C ILE A 5 -11.75 0.05 -20.09
N LYS A 6 -11.07 -1.08 -19.87
CA LYS A 6 -11.61 -2.43 -20.04
C LYS A 6 -12.00 -3.00 -18.68
N LEU A 7 -13.12 -3.71 -18.62
CA LEU A 7 -13.53 -4.53 -17.50
C LEU A 7 -13.42 -6.00 -17.91
N ASN A 8 -13.16 -6.88 -16.94
CA ASN A 8 -13.07 -8.30 -17.17
C ASN A 8 -14.46 -8.98 -17.11
N ILE A 9 -15.41 -8.36 -16.40
CA ILE A 9 -16.84 -8.72 -16.43
C ILE A 9 -17.70 -7.46 -16.68
N PRO A 10 -18.86 -7.56 -17.32
CA PRO A 10 -19.70 -6.40 -17.67
C PRO A 10 -20.56 -5.94 -16.47
N LEU A 11 -19.98 -5.78 -15.28
CA LEU A 11 -20.69 -5.36 -14.08
C LEU A 11 -20.16 -4.03 -13.56
N ILE A 12 -21.09 -3.11 -13.29
CA ILE A 12 -20.84 -1.80 -12.71
C ILE A 12 -21.80 -1.63 -11.53
N SER A 13 -21.32 -1.26 -10.35
CA SER A 13 -22.21 -0.96 -9.24
C SER A 13 -22.89 0.40 -9.40
N ALA A 14 -24.12 0.54 -8.91
CA ALA A 14 -24.81 1.81 -8.88
C ALA A 14 -24.13 2.81 -7.90
N ALA A 15 -24.05 4.07 -8.31
CA ALA A 15 -23.52 5.15 -7.48
C ALA A 15 -24.55 5.61 -6.43
N MET A 16 -24.94 4.72 -5.54
CA MET A 16 -25.96 4.96 -4.50
C MET A 16 -25.32 5.08 -3.14
N ASP A 17 -25.79 6.05 -2.37
CA ASP A 17 -25.41 6.26 -0.98
C ASP A 17 -25.70 5.01 -0.14
N THR A 18 -24.81 4.71 0.81
CA THR A 18 -24.84 3.52 1.67
C THR A 18 -24.71 2.18 0.93
N VAL A 19 -24.66 2.18 -0.41
CA VAL A 19 -24.51 0.98 -1.24
C VAL A 19 -23.09 0.87 -1.77
N THR A 20 -22.65 1.84 -2.60
CA THR A 20 -21.31 1.77 -3.20
C THR A 20 -20.33 2.72 -2.52
N GLU A 21 -19.71 2.21 -1.48
CA GLU A 21 -18.54 2.77 -0.82
C GLU A 21 -17.30 1.91 -1.12
N HIS A 22 -16.14 2.20 -0.49
CA HIS A 22 -14.89 1.48 -0.76
C HIS A 22 -15.01 -0.04 -0.66
N ARG A 23 -15.82 -0.58 0.28
CA ARG A 23 -15.95 -2.04 0.48
C ARG A 23 -16.54 -2.72 -0.75
N LEU A 24 -17.71 -2.26 -1.22
CA LEU A 24 -18.33 -2.81 -2.43
C LEU A 24 -17.47 -2.52 -3.67
N ALA A 25 -16.88 -1.32 -3.78
CA ALA A 25 -16.01 -0.98 -4.90
C ALA A 25 -14.79 -1.90 -5.00
N ILE A 26 -14.19 -2.30 -3.87
CA ILE A 26 -13.11 -3.29 -3.81
C ILE A 26 -13.62 -4.64 -4.35
N THR A 27 -14.72 -5.15 -3.81
CA THR A 27 -15.28 -6.46 -4.22
C THR A 27 -15.62 -6.48 -5.71
N MET A 28 -16.25 -5.42 -6.22
CA MET A 28 -16.57 -5.28 -7.64
C MET A 28 -15.33 -5.34 -8.51
N ALA A 29 -14.29 -4.62 -8.13
CA ALA A 29 -13.03 -4.61 -8.88
C ALA A 29 -12.29 -5.95 -8.79
N GLN A 30 -12.33 -6.64 -7.63
CA GLN A 30 -11.76 -7.97 -7.44
C GLN A 30 -12.42 -9.03 -8.34
N LEU A 31 -13.73 -8.92 -8.54
CA LEU A 31 -14.50 -9.79 -9.44
C LEU A 31 -14.34 -9.43 -10.93
N GLY A 32 -13.61 -8.37 -11.26
CA GLY A 32 -13.35 -7.96 -12.64
C GLY A 32 -14.27 -6.85 -13.17
N GLY A 33 -15.20 -6.36 -12.35
CA GLY A 33 -16.08 -5.23 -12.64
C GLY A 33 -15.50 -3.90 -12.16
N ILE A 34 -16.37 -2.91 -11.91
CA ILE A 34 -15.98 -1.61 -11.34
C ILE A 34 -17.05 -1.08 -10.39
N GLY A 35 -16.61 -0.59 -9.23
CA GLY A 35 -17.47 0.14 -8.30
C GLY A 35 -17.49 1.63 -8.62
N VAL A 36 -18.67 2.26 -8.54
CA VAL A 36 -18.85 3.70 -8.71
C VAL A 36 -19.23 4.32 -7.37
N LEU A 37 -18.30 5.01 -6.74
CA LEU A 37 -18.55 5.71 -5.48
C LEU A 37 -19.57 6.83 -5.69
N HIS A 38 -20.53 6.95 -4.78
CA HIS A 38 -21.57 7.96 -4.88
C HIS A 38 -21.06 9.38 -4.61
N LYS A 39 -21.81 10.40 -5.00
CA LYS A 39 -21.46 11.82 -4.85
C LYS A 39 -21.84 12.43 -3.50
N ASN A 40 -22.59 11.69 -2.66
CA ASN A 40 -23.05 12.17 -1.35
C ASN A 40 -21.96 12.08 -0.28
N PHE A 41 -20.77 12.53 -0.65
CA PHE A 41 -19.58 12.71 0.18
C PHE A 41 -19.07 14.13 0.01
N SER A 42 -18.39 14.67 1.01
CA SER A 42 -17.50 15.80 0.75
C SER A 42 -16.35 15.37 -0.19
N ILE A 43 -15.73 16.32 -0.88
CA ILE A 43 -14.60 16.07 -1.77
C ILE A 43 -13.48 15.28 -1.06
N LYS A 44 -13.21 15.62 0.22
CA LYS A 44 -12.18 14.95 1.02
C LYS A 44 -12.55 13.50 1.36
N GLU A 45 -13.81 13.26 1.70
CA GLU A 45 -14.30 11.90 2.01
C GLU A 45 -14.30 11.03 0.76
N GLN A 46 -14.84 11.51 -0.38
CA GLN A 46 -14.82 10.75 -1.62
C GLN A 46 -13.38 10.42 -2.07
N ALA A 47 -12.46 11.37 -1.98
CA ALA A 47 -11.04 11.13 -2.25
C ALA A 47 -10.42 10.09 -1.28
N SER A 48 -10.85 10.09 -0.01
CA SER A 48 -10.45 9.08 0.97
C SER A 48 -10.96 7.69 0.59
N GLU A 49 -12.21 7.58 0.14
CA GLU A 49 -12.80 6.32 -0.31
C GLU A 49 -12.07 5.78 -1.55
N VAL A 50 -11.78 6.62 -2.56
CA VAL A 50 -10.95 6.25 -3.71
C VAL A 50 -9.58 5.73 -3.25
N LYS A 51 -8.94 6.43 -2.31
CA LYS A 51 -7.62 6.05 -1.78
C LYS A 51 -7.63 4.69 -1.08
N LYS A 52 -8.71 4.35 -0.35
CA LYS A 52 -8.88 3.04 0.27
C LYS A 52 -8.94 1.92 -0.78
N VAL A 53 -9.72 2.11 -1.86
CA VAL A 53 -9.79 1.14 -2.98
C VAL A 53 -8.42 0.98 -3.65
N LYS A 54 -7.77 2.09 -3.99
CA LYS A 54 -6.46 2.07 -4.66
C LYS A 54 -5.35 1.41 -3.84
N LYS A 55 -5.41 1.50 -2.51
CA LYS A 55 -4.44 0.89 -1.61
C LYS A 55 -4.68 -0.59 -1.33
N PHE A 56 -5.86 -1.13 -1.64
CA PHE A 56 -6.27 -2.44 -1.15
C PHE A 56 -5.49 -3.62 -1.75
N GLU A 57 -5.16 -3.56 -3.04
CA GLU A 57 -4.39 -4.61 -3.76
C GLU A 57 -3.33 -4.00 -4.68
N ALA A 58 -2.62 -3.03 -4.19
CA ALA A 58 -1.62 -2.32 -4.99
C ALA A 58 -0.33 -3.13 -5.17
N GLY A 59 -0.29 -4.44 -5.19
CA GLY A 59 0.91 -5.27 -5.38
C GLY A 59 2.22 -4.67 -4.80
N MET A 60 2.39 -3.38 -4.99
CA MET A 60 3.38 -2.49 -4.38
C MET A 60 2.69 -1.26 -3.82
N VAL A 61 2.94 -0.92 -2.57
CA VAL A 61 2.50 0.35 -1.97
C VAL A 61 3.43 1.46 -2.46
N VAL A 62 2.95 2.31 -3.35
CA VAL A 62 3.71 3.48 -3.85
C VAL A 62 3.71 4.59 -2.79
N ASN A 63 4.83 5.26 -2.58
CA ASN A 63 5.03 6.27 -1.54
C ASN A 63 4.57 5.77 -0.16
N PRO A 64 5.22 4.74 0.40
CA PRO A 64 4.85 4.20 1.70
C PRO A 64 5.00 5.24 2.81
N VAL A 65 4.29 5.02 3.92
CA VAL A 65 4.52 5.80 5.13
C VAL A 65 5.95 5.54 5.59
N THR A 66 6.72 6.59 5.81
CA THR A 66 8.12 6.53 6.25
C THR A 66 8.32 7.25 7.58
N ILE A 67 9.43 6.98 8.25
CA ILE A 67 9.83 7.61 9.50
C ILE A 67 11.31 8.01 9.43
N LYS A 68 11.71 9.00 10.22
CA LYS A 68 13.11 9.43 10.33
C LYS A 68 13.83 8.65 11.44
N PRO A 69 15.15 8.40 11.32
CA PRO A 69 15.91 7.61 12.28
C PRO A 69 16.03 8.27 13.67
N ASP A 70 15.91 9.59 13.76
CA ASP A 70 15.97 10.40 14.98
C ASP A 70 14.63 10.49 15.72
N GLN A 71 13.53 10.07 15.09
CA GLN A 71 12.22 10.05 15.75
C GLN A 71 12.13 8.96 16.82
N SER A 72 11.18 9.12 17.74
CA SER A 72 10.99 8.19 18.85
C SER A 72 10.24 6.92 18.43
N LEU A 73 10.39 5.83 19.19
CA LEU A 73 9.57 4.64 19.02
C LEU A 73 8.09 4.93 19.28
N GLY A 74 7.77 5.85 20.19
CA GLY A 74 6.41 6.29 20.44
C GLY A 74 5.75 6.89 19.18
N ASP A 75 6.50 7.67 18.40
CA ASP A 75 6.01 8.20 17.12
C ASP A 75 5.83 7.09 16.08
N ALA A 76 6.77 6.13 16.04
CA ALA A 76 6.66 4.97 15.18
C ALA A 76 5.39 4.15 15.48
N PHE A 77 5.10 3.87 16.75
CA PHE A 77 3.89 3.15 17.15
C PHE A 77 2.61 3.89 16.75
N LYS A 78 2.53 5.21 17.01
CA LYS A 78 1.38 6.03 16.57
C LYS A 78 1.18 5.97 15.06
N LEU A 79 2.26 6.02 14.26
CA LEU A 79 2.20 5.91 12.81
C LEU A 79 1.74 4.52 12.36
N MET A 80 2.24 3.45 12.99
CA MET A 80 1.85 2.07 12.70
C MET A 80 0.36 1.86 12.99
N GLU A 81 -0.13 2.27 14.15
CA GLU A 81 -1.53 2.15 14.57
C GLU A 81 -2.46 2.95 13.66
N LYS A 82 -2.18 4.25 13.46
CA LYS A 82 -2.97 5.14 12.60
C LYS A 82 -3.13 4.61 11.18
N ASN A 83 -2.07 4.01 10.62
CA ASN A 83 -2.06 3.51 9.25
C ASN A 83 -2.36 2.00 9.15
N LYS A 84 -2.55 1.30 10.29
CA LYS A 84 -2.75 -0.15 10.39
C LYS A 84 -1.67 -0.94 9.66
N ILE A 85 -0.41 -0.56 9.85
CA ILE A 85 0.78 -1.17 9.24
C ILE A 85 1.68 -1.79 10.30
N SER A 86 2.41 -2.84 9.93
CA SER A 86 3.29 -3.60 10.82
C SER A 86 4.79 -3.36 10.55
N GLY A 87 5.11 -2.33 9.80
CA GLY A 87 6.50 -1.93 9.55
C GLY A 87 6.57 -0.71 8.66
N ILE A 88 7.61 0.08 8.86
CA ILE A 88 7.80 1.40 8.26
C ILE A 88 9.24 1.49 7.74
N PRO A 89 9.49 1.84 6.46
CA PRO A 89 10.81 2.20 5.97
C PRO A 89 11.35 3.42 6.73
N VAL A 90 12.60 3.36 7.14
CA VAL A 90 13.31 4.46 7.80
C VAL A 90 14.15 5.18 6.75
N VAL A 91 13.94 6.49 6.64
CA VAL A 91 14.53 7.29 5.55
C VAL A 91 15.14 8.58 6.07
N GLU A 92 16.17 9.06 5.37
CA GLU A 92 16.85 10.33 5.65
C GLU A 92 16.72 11.32 4.51
N GLY A 93 16.94 12.59 4.83
CA GLY A 93 16.94 13.69 3.86
C GLY A 93 15.58 14.01 3.26
N LEU A 94 15.55 14.97 2.36
CA LEU A 94 14.32 15.46 1.70
C LEU A 94 13.80 14.49 0.64
N LYS A 95 14.67 13.69 0.04
CA LYS A 95 14.34 12.74 -1.02
C LYS A 95 14.05 11.32 -0.50
N ASN A 96 13.94 11.13 0.83
CA ASN A 96 13.64 9.84 1.45
C ASN A 96 14.67 8.73 1.12
N LYS A 97 15.97 9.00 1.28
CA LYS A 97 17.00 7.98 1.12
C LYS A 97 16.82 6.88 2.17
N LEU A 98 16.75 5.63 1.74
CA LEU A 98 16.56 4.50 2.62
C LEU A 98 17.79 4.28 3.51
N VAL A 99 17.57 4.19 4.82
CA VAL A 99 18.63 3.90 5.82
C VAL A 99 18.30 2.71 6.71
N GLY A 100 17.06 2.23 6.69
CA GLY A 100 16.64 1.09 7.48
C GLY A 100 15.17 0.73 7.29
N ILE A 101 14.72 -0.26 8.04
CA ILE A 101 13.31 -0.60 8.20
C ILE A 101 13.03 -0.89 9.67
N LEU A 102 11.90 -0.43 10.18
CA LEU A 102 11.41 -0.74 11.52
C LEU A 102 10.14 -1.58 11.41
N THR A 103 10.11 -2.75 12.04
CA THR A 103 8.97 -3.66 12.00
C THR A 103 8.50 -4.01 13.42
N ASN A 104 7.29 -4.59 13.53
CA ASN A 104 6.80 -5.09 14.82
C ASN A 104 7.73 -6.11 15.48
N ARG A 105 8.56 -6.81 14.70
CA ARG A 105 9.56 -7.76 15.23
C ARG A 105 10.67 -7.04 15.96
N ASP A 106 11.15 -5.92 15.42
CA ASP A 106 12.25 -5.14 15.99
C ASP A 106 11.84 -4.47 17.30
N VAL A 107 10.58 -4.10 17.46
CA VAL A 107 10.07 -3.34 18.61
C VAL A 107 9.28 -4.19 19.61
N ARG A 108 9.15 -5.50 19.38
CA ARG A 108 8.28 -6.40 20.19
C ARG A 108 8.54 -6.34 21.69
N PHE A 109 9.79 -6.15 22.09
CA PHE A 109 10.23 -6.14 23.48
C PHE A 109 10.80 -4.78 23.91
N ALA A 110 10.55 -3.73 23.12
CA ALA A 110 10.99 -2.39 23.48
C ALA A 110 10.14 -1.84 24.63
N ASN A 111 10.78 -1.49 25.74
CA ASN A 111 10.13 -0.95 26.92
C ASN A 111 10.23 0.59 27.00
N ASP A 112 11.19 1.20 26.32
CA ASP A 112 11.41 2.64 26.31
C ASP A 112 10.92 3.25 24.99
N LEU A 113 9.80 3.96 25.05
CA LEU A 113 9.19 4.64 23.91
C LEU A 113 9.94 5.91 23.46
N ASN A 114 10.85 6.42 24.30
CA ASN A 114 11.69 7.59 23.97
C ASN A 114 12.93 7.21 23.17
N GLN A 115 13.26 5.92 23.12
CA GLN A 115 14.37 5.41 22.32
C GLN A 115 14.20 5.78 20.85
N THR A 116 15.29 6.11 20.17
CA THR A 116 15.26 6.48 18.75
C THR A 116 15.01 5.28 17.85
N VAL A 117 14.34 5.49 16.73
CA VAL A 117 14.12 4.48 15.69
C VAL A 117 15.44 3.86 15.21
N SER A 118 16.48 4.67 15.07
CA SER A 118 17.84 4.24 14.63
C SER A 118 18.49 3.19 15.54
N ALA A 119 18.10 3.15 16.81
CA ALA A 119 18.65 2.20 17.77
C ALA A 119 18.13 0.77 17.56
N LEU A 120 16.90 0.61 17.05
CA LEU A 120 16.24 -0.69 16.88
C LEU A 120 15.96 -1.06 15.42
N MET A 121 16.08 -0.13 14.48
CA MET A 121 15.82 -0.44 13.06
C MET A 121 16.80 -1.48 12.51
N THR A 122 16.34 -2.32 11.61
CA THR A 122 17.19 -3.16 10.77
C THR A 122 17.85 -2.29 9.70
N LYS A 123 19.20 -2.17 9.74
CA LYS A 123 19.99 -1.34 8.82
C LYS A 123 20.23 -2.01 7.46
N ASN A 124 20.52 -3.31 7.49
CA ASN A 124 20.76 -4.09 6.25
C ASN A 124 19.44 -4.52 5.64
N VAL A 125 18.80 -3.62 4.90
CA VAL A 125 17.49 -3.86 4.28
C VAL A 125 17.67 -4.55 2.94
N ILE A 126 16.94 -5.65 2.73
CA ILE A 126 16.82 -6.26 1.40
C ILE A 126 15.91 -5.39 0.56
N THR A 127 16.42 -4.88 -0.55
CA THR A 127 15.72 -3.96 -1.44
C THR A 127 15.56 -4.55 -2.84
N VAL A 128 14.59 -4.05 -3.57
CA VAL A 128 14.35 -4.35 -4.99
C VAL A 128 14.11 -3.08 -5.78
N ARG A 129 14.20 -3.16 -7.12
CA ARG A 129 13.87 -2.06 -8.01
C ARG A 129 12.37 -2.06 -8.36
N GLU A 130 11.87 -0.94 -8.91
CA GLU A 130 10.45 -0.77 -9.28
C GLU A 130 9.94 -1.82 -10.28
N ASN A 131 10.81 -2.33 -11.13
CA ASN A 131 10.49 -3.30 -12.17
C ASN A 131 10.61 -4.76 -11.73
N VAL A 132 10.76 -5.03 -10.43
CA VAL A 132 10.83 -6.40 -9.90
C VAL A 132 9.59 -7.21 -10.27
N SER A 133 9.78 -8.44 -10.75
CA SER A 133 8.66 -9.35 -10.99
C SER A 133 8.06 -9.86 -9.67
N LYS A 134 6.78 -10.26 -9.70
CA LYS A 134 6.12 -10.82 -8.50
C LYS A 134 6.79 -12.11 -8.04
N GLU A 135 7.23 -12.93 -8.98
CA GLU A 135 7.93 -14.19 -8.73
C GLU A 135 9.26 -13.95 -8.02
N GLU A 136 10.01 -12.97 -8.48
CA GLU A 136 11.30 -12.60 -7.88
C GLU A 136 11.09 -11.98 -6.48
N ALA A 137 10.12 -11.07 -6.32
CA ALA A 137 9.77 -10.51 -5.02
C ALA A 137 9.37 -11.62 -4.02
N ARG A 138 8.54 -12.58 -4.44
CA ARG A 138 8.16 -13.76 -3.64
C ARG A 138 9.35 -14.60 -3.25
N LYS A 139 10.26 -14.86 -4.19
CA LYS A 139 11.48 -15.65 -3.95
C LYS A 139 12.37 -14.97 -2.90
N LEU A 140 12.57 -13.65 -3.00
CA LEU A 140 13.37 -12.89 -2.04
C LEU A 140 12.74 -12.87 -0.65
N LEU A 141 11.41 -12.63 -0.55
CA LEU A 141 10.68 -12.68 0.72
C LEU A 141 10.86 -14.04 1.41
N HIS A 142 10.73 -15.13 0.66
CA HIS A 142 10.89 -16.49 1.19
C HIS A 142 12.35 -16.80 1.57
N GLN A 143 13.29 -16.49 0.69
CA GLN A 143 14.73 -16.76 0.88
C GLN A 143 15.28 -16.07 2.12
N HIS A 144 14.89 -14.80 2.33
CA HIS A 144 15.35 -14.01 3.46
C HIS A 144 14.42 -14.09 4.69
N ARG A 145 13.32 -14.87 4.60
CA ARG A 145 12.32 -15.03 5.68
C ARG A 145 11.80 -13.69 6.19
N ILE A 146 11.57 -12.76 5.28
CA ILE A 146 11.04 -11.42 5.57
C ILE A 146 9.63 -11.25 5.01
N GLU A 147 8.85 -10.35 5.60
CA GLU A 147 7.48 -10.08 5.19
C GLU A 147 7.35 -8.84 4.29
N LYS A 148 8.42 -8.07 4.17
CA LYS A 148 8.41 -6.79 3.47
C LYS A 148 9.70 -6.60 2.68
N LEU A 149 9.54 -6.13 1.43
CA LEU A 149 10.63 -5.68 0.57
C LEU A 149 10.47 -4.18 0.32
N VAL A 150 11.49 -3.41 0.59
CA VAL A 150 11.50 -1.99 0.25
C VAL A 150 11.91 -1.84 -1.21
N VAL A 151 11.13 -1.07 -1.96
CA VAL A 151 11.42 -0.73 -3.34
C VAL A 151 12.16 0.59 -3.37
N VAL A 152 13.29 0.61 -4.06
CA VAL A 152 14.12 1.80 -4.20
C VAL A 152 14.39 2.11 -5.67
N ASP A 153 14.57 3.39 -5.97
CA ASP A 153 15.04 3.85 -7.27
C ASP A 153 16.55 3.64 -7.45
N GLU A 154 17.11 4.12 -8.58
CA GLU A 154 18.53 3.95 -8.91
C GLU A 154 19.47 4.60 -7.90
N ASP A 155 19.06 5.68 -7.27
CA ASP A 155 19.82 6.44 -6.27
C ASP A 155 19.64 5.92 -4.83
N GLY A 156 18.76 4.93 -4.61
CA GLY A 156 18.49 4.32 -3.31
C GLY A 156 17.44 5.07 -2.49
N TYR A 157 16.60 5.88 -3.12
CA TYR A 157 15.45 6.52 -2.45
C TYR A 157 14.27 5.54 -2.36
N CYS A 158 13.57 5.57 -1.22
CA CYS A 158 12.43 4.71 -0.99
C CYS A 158 11.21 5.18 -1.81
N VAL A 159 10.82 4.40 -2.81
CA VAL A 159 9.69 4.69 -3.70
C VAL A 159 8.50 3.77 -3.48
N GLY A 160 8.72 2.61 -2.86
CA GLY A 160 7.66 1.63 -2.65
C GLY A 160 7.93 0.63 -1.54
N LEU A 161 6.90 -0.17 -1.25
CA LEU A 161 6.95 -1.29 -0.30
C LEU A 161 6.10 -2.44 -0.85
N ILE A 162 6.65 -3.64 -0.91
CA ILE A 162 5.94 -4.87 -1.26
C ILE A 162 5.84 -5.73 0.00
N THR A 163 4.66 -6.29 0.27
CA THR A 163 4.47 -7.20 1.39
C THR A 163 3.98 -8.57 0.94
N VAL A 164 4.20 -9.61 1.76
CA VAL A 164 3.66 -10.96 1.51
C VAL A 164 2.15 -10.90 1.30
N LYS A 165 1.43 -10.13 2.13
CA LYS A 165 -0.03 -9.96 2.01
C LYS A 165 -0.48 -9.39 0.68
N ASP A 166 0.31 -8.47 0.08
CA ASP A 166 -0.03 -7.87 -1.22
C ASP A 166 0.14 -8.89 -2.34
N ILE A 167 1.16 -9.76 -2.26
CA ILE A 167 1.38 -10.84 -3.22
C ILE A 167 0.28 -11.90 -3.11
N GLU A 168 -0.07 -12.36 -1.89
CA GLU A 168 -1.13 -13.34 -1.66
C GLU A 168 -2.49 -12.85 -2.15
N LYS A 169 -2.87 -11.61 -1.83
CA LYS A 169 -4.12 -11.00 -2.31
C LYS A 169 -4.18 -10.95 -3.84
N SER A 170 -3.06 -10.66 -4.50
CA SER A 170 -3.03 -10.59 -5.96
C SER A 170 -3.22 -11.95 -6.65
N GLN A 171 -2.93 -13.05 -5.95
CA GLN A 171 -3.15 -14.42 -6.45
C GLN A 171 -4.61 -14.88 -6.30
N ASN A 172 -5.30 -14.40 -5.26
CA ASN A 172 -6.68 -14.79 -4.97
C ASN A 172 -7.70 -14.21 -5.98
N HIS A 173 -7.33 -13.13 -6.68
CA HIS A 173 -8.23 -12.45 -7.63
C HIS A 173 -7.53 -12.22 -8.98
N PRO A 174 -7.30 -13.29 -9.79
CA PRO A 174 -6.60 -13.18 -11.07
C PRO A 174 -7.35 -12.30 -12.08
N ASP A 175 -8.67 -12.29 -12.00
CA ASP A 175 -9.56 -11.53 -12.91
C ASP A 175 -9.83 -10.09 -12.44
N ALA A 176 -9.16 -9.65 -11.36
CA ALA A 176 -9.40 -8.32 -10.81
C ALA A 176 -9.15 -7.20 -11.84
N CYS A 177 -10.08 -6.25 -11.91
CA CYS A 177 -9.99 -5.08 -12.78
C CYS A 177 -8.98 -4.08 -12.21
N LYS A 178 -7.76 -4.04 -12.77
CA LYS A 178 -6.64 -3.21 -12.31
C LYS A 178 -6.23 -2.16 -13.35
N ASP A 179 -5.63 -1.09 -12.86
CA ASP A 179 -4.98 -0.08 -13.69
C ASP A 179 -3.54 -0.51 -14.07
N GLU A 180 -2.87 0.29 -14.87
CA GLU A 180 -1.49 0.06 -15.34
C GLU A 180 -0.46 -0.04 -14.21
N GLN A 181 -0.78 0.49 -13.03
CA GLN A 181 0.05 0.40 -11.82
C GLN A 181 -0.34 -0.80 -10.93
N GLY A 182 -1.20 -1.71 -11.41
CA GLY A 182 -1.65 -2.90 -10.68
C GLY A 182 -2.63 -2.62 -9.54
N ARG A 183 -3.19 -1.40 -9.44
CA ARG A 183 -4.16 -1.01 -8.40
C ARG A 183 -5.58 -1.27 -8.90
N LEU A 184 -6.49 -1.64 -7.99
CA LEU A 184 -7.91 -1.83 -8.31
C LEU A 184 -8.50 -0.56 -8.97
N ARG A 185 -9.30 -0.75 -10.03
CA ARG A 185 -10.03 0.34 -10.68
C ARG A 185 -11.26 0.70 -9.85
N VAL A 186 -11.54 1.99 -9.78
CA VAL A 186 -12.72 2.55 -9.14
C VAL A 186 -13.15 3.79 -9.90
N ALA A 187 -14.45 4.00 -10.00
CA ALA A 187 -15.04 5.23 -10.51
C ALA A 187 -15.64 6.05 -9.37
N ALA A 188 -15.80 7.34 -9.56
CA ALA A 188 -16.46 8.24 -8.63
C ALA A 188 -17.47 9.11 -9.40
N ALA A 189 -18.70 9.19 -8.90
CA ALA A 189 -19.72 10.07 -9.46
C ALA A 189 -19.45 11.51 -9.03
N THR A 190 -19.53 12.44 -9.98
CA THR A 190 -19.42 13.87 -9.72
C THR A 190 -20.73 14.57 -10.10
N GLY A 191 -21.02 15.70 -9.45
CA GLY A 191 -22.10 16.60 -9.91
C GLY A 191 -21.64 17.40 -11.12
N VAL A 192 -22.60 17.80 -11.94
CA VAL A 192 -22.42 18.80 -13.01
C VAL A 192 -22.65 20.16 -12.42
#